data_9ff9ae9d24effca5cd18bc7ac44d501a
#
_entry.id   9ff9ae9d24effca5cd18bc7ac44d501a
#
_cell.length_a   1.000
_cell.length_b   1.000
_cell.length_c   1.000
_cell.angle_alpha   90.00
_cell.angle_beta   90.00
_cell.angle_gamma   90.00
#
_symmetry.space_group_name_H-M   'P 1'
#
loop_
_entity.id
_entity.type
_entity.pdbx_description
1 polymer ?
#
loop_
_entity_poly.entity_id
_entity_poly.type
_entity_poly.pdbx_seq_one_letter_code
_entity_poly.pdbx_strand_id
1 'polypeptide(L)'
;MYTSFDSKQLGTFVADVTDYQQVEAMVKCAVEQFGSLDIMINNAGIGAPKPLLDHDPIADFEPISKVNQNGVYYGILAAGRQFQAQGTPGVILNTSSVYARMASEMTFTYNVSKAAVDMMTKCAALELAPLGIRVCAVAPGRVDTPMLRQYEEIGLWNHIRKEQMRQNFTQPEEIADVVAFLVSEKANCINGCTISASDGFENFKYPLMG
;
A
#
# COMPACT_ATOMS: atom_id res chain seq x y z
N MET A 1 -19.13 9.45 4.22
CA MET A 1 -19.49 10.88 4.42
C MET A 1 -18.18 11.64 4.58
N TYR A 2 -17.72 12.33 3.52
CA TYR A 2 -16.51 13.16 3.63
C TYR A 2 -16.87 14.36 4.50
N THR A 3 -16.28 14.44 5.68
CA THR A 3 -16.31 15.66 6.48
C THR A 3 -15.58 16.74 5.69
N SER A 4 -16.17 17.92 5.53
CA SER A 4 -15.50 19.07 4.94
C SER A 4 -14.33 19.48 5.85
N PHE A 5 -13.09 19.21 5.39
CA PHE A 5 -11.90 19.73 6.08
C PHE A 5 -11.76 21.23 5.82
N ASP A 6 -11.31 21.96 6.81
CA ASP A 6 -10.86 23.34 6.63
C ASP A 6 -9.71 23.36 5.61
N SER A 7 -9.70 24.32 4.70
CA SER A 7 -8.64 24.49 3.70
C SER A 7 -7.24 24.64 4.33
N LYS A 8 -7.16 25.03 5.59
CA LYS A 8 -5.90 25.07 6.37
C LYS A 8 -5.43 23.71 6.87
N GLN A 9 -6.29 22.68 6.83
CA GLN A 9 -5.99 21.31 7.25
C GLN A 9 -5.71 20.36 6.08
N LEU A 10 -5.82 20.85 4.84
CA LEU A 10 -5.62 20.06 3.64
C LEU A 10 -4.67 20.78 2.69
N GLY A 11 -3.63 20.07 2.25
CA GLY A 11 -2.73 20.47 1.18
C GLY A 11 -2.68 19.41 0.09
N THR A 12 -2.35 19.82 -1.12
CA THR A 12 -2.18 18.92 -2.26
C THR A 12 -0.84 19.16 -2.92
N PHE A 13 -0.15 18.06 -3.28
CA PHE A 13 1.10 18.09 -4.02
C PHE A 13 1.07 16.98 -5.09
N VAL A 14 1.38 17.34 -6.34
CA VAL A 14 1.44 16.36 -7.43
C VAL A 14 2.87 15.83 -7.53
N ALA A 15 3.05 14.53 -7.36
CA ALA A 15 4.33 13.86 -7.45
C ALA A 15 4.23 12.55 -8.24
N ASP A 16 5.23 12.28 -9.06
CA ASP A 16 5.50 10.95 -9.57
C ASP A 16 6.34 10.18 -8.54
N VAL A 17 5.74 9.14 -7.96
CA VAL A 17 6.42 8.32 -6.93
C VAL A 17 7.61 7.54 -7.47
N THR A 18 7.79 7.44 -8.79
CA THR A 18 8.96 6.82 -9.42
C THR A 18 10.17 7.74 -9.47
N ASP A 19 10.01 9.01 -9.11
CA ASP A 19 11.06 10.02 -9.01
C ASP A 19 11.31 10.39 -7.55
N TYR A 20 12.49 10.00 -7.03
CA TYR A 20 12.86 10.28 -5.64
C TYR A 20 12.83 11.77 -5.28
N GLN A 21 13.26 12.63 -6.21
CA GLN A 21 13.32 14.08 -5.95
C GLN A 21 11.91 14.67 -5.75
N GLN A 22 10.92 14.17 -6.48
CA GLN A 22 9.53 14.58 -6.31
C GLN A 22 8.94 14.07 -5.00
N VAL A 23 9.27 12.84 -4.58
CA VAL A 23 8.84 12.30 -3.28
C VAL A 23 9.47 13.11 -2.13
N GLU A 24 10.76 13.44 -2.22
CA GLU A 24 11.44 14.29 -1.22
C GLU A 24 10.82 15.71 -1.17
N ALA A 25 10.53 16.31 -2.32
CA ALA A 25 9.86 17.60 -2.40
C ALA A 25 8.46 17.58 -1.82
N MET A 26 7.70 16.49 -1.98
CA MET A 26 6.39 16.28 -1.36
C MET A 26 6.49 16.28 0.16
N VAL A 27 7.44 15.54 0.73
CA VAL A 27 7.69 15.53 2.19
C VAL A 27 8.06 16.92 2.69
N LYS A 28 8.96 17.62 1.99
CA LYS A 28 9.36 18.98 2.34
C LYS A 28 8.18 19.95 2.30
N CYS A 29 7.35 19.89 1.27
CA CYS A 29 6.14 20.71 1.16
C CYS A 29 5.17 20.48 2.33
N ALA A 30 4.98 19.23 2.77
CA ALA A 30 4.14 18.91 3.91
C ALA A 30 4.70 19.57 5.20
N VAL A 31 6.00 19.49 5.43
CA VAL A 31 6.65 20.10 6.58
C VAL A 31 6.58 21.63 6.52
N GLU A 32 6.79 22.23 5.36
CA GLU A 32 6.68 23.69 5.17
C GLU A 32 5.25 24.18 5.42
N GLN A 33 4.24 23.42 5.04
CA GLN A 33 2.83 23.81 5.16
C GLN A 33 2.28 23.54 6.57
N PHE A 34 2.66 22.42 7.22
CA PHE A 34 2.03 21.94 8.45
C PHE A 34 2.98 21.93 9.66
N GLY A 35 4.27 22.20 9.48
CA GLY A 35 5.28 22.31 10.53
C GLY A 35 6.03 21.02 10.84
N SER A 36 5.45 19.85 10.58
CA SER A 36 6.08 18.52 10.77
C SER A 36 5.54 17.49 9.82
N LEU A 37 6.24 16.36 9.72
CA LEU A 37 5.73 15.10 9.22
C LEU A 37 5.57 14.16 10.41
N ASP A 38 4.42 13.50 10.55
CA ASP A 38 4.14 12.55 11.63
C ASP A 38 3.83 11.16 11.08
N ILE A 39 3.19 11.10 9.91
CA ILE A 39 2.76 9.87 9.27
C ILE A 39 3.08 9.92 7.77
N MET A 40 3.65 8.84 7.25
CA MET A 40 3.81 8.60 5.81
C MET A 40 3.00 7.38 5.39
N ILE A 41 2.12 7.54 4.40
CA ILE A 41 1.35 6.44 3.84
C ILE A 41 1.77 6.21 2.38
N ASN A 42 2.48 5.11 2.13
CA ASN A 42 2.89 4.69 0.80
C ASN A 42 1.78 3.85 0.16
N ASN A 43 0.83 4.50 -0.51
CA ASN A 43 -0.36 3.85 -1.06
C ASN A 43 -0.35 3.75 -2.59
N ALA A 44 0.43 4.54 -3.31
CA ALA A 44 0.50 4.50 -4.76
C ALA A 44 0.84 3.08 -5.25
N GLY A 45 0.10 2.61 -6.24
CA GLY A 45 0.32 1.29 -6.80
C GLY A 45 -0.46 1.08 -8.09
N ILE A 46 0.10 0.27 -8.98
CA ILE A 46 -0.50 -0.14 -10.23
C ILE A 46 -0.44 -1.67 -10.38
N GLY A 47 -1.30 -2.21 -11.21
CA GLY A 47 -1.30 -3.62 -11.58
C GLY A 47 -2.13 -3.83 -12.83
N ALA A 48 -1.74 -4.80 -13.64
CA ALA A 48 -2.48 -5.21 -14.81
C ALA A 48 -2.45 -6.74 -14.91
N PRO A 49 -3.60 -7.42 -15.07
CA PRO A 49 -3.62 -8.87 -15.28
C PRO A 49 -3.10 -9.19 -16.67
N LYS A 50 -2.06 -10.06 -16.74
CA LYS A 50 -1.49 -10.53 -17.99
C LYS A 50 -0.83 -11.89 -17.80
N PRO A 51 -1.03 -12.88 -18.70
CA PRO A 51 -0.33 -14.16 -18.64
C PRO A 51 1.19 -13.97 -18.72
N LEU A 52 1.94 -14.72 -17.92
CA LEU A 52 3.39 -14.55 -17.80
C LEU A 52 4.14 -14.66 -19.14
N LEU A 53 3.75 -15.60 -20.01
CA LEU A 53 4.43 -15.81 -21.29
C LEU A 53 4.11 -14.74 -22.34
N ASP A 54 3.11 -13.91 -22.09
CA ASP A 54 2.74 -12.78 -22.97
C ASP A 54 3.41 -11.46 -22.52
N HIS A 55 4.20 -11.48 -21.44
CA HIS A 55 4.86 -10.28 -20.94
C HIS A 55 5.94 -9.76 -21.90
N ASP A 56 5.94 -8.45 -22.11
CA ASP A 56 7.14 -7.71 -22.48
C ASP A 56 7.93 -7.36 -21.22
N PRO A 57 9.23 -7.73 -21.12
CA PRO A 57 10.01 -7.52 -19.89
C PRO A 57 10.11 -6.06 -19.47
N ILE A 58 10.09 -5.13 -20.41
CA ILE A 58 10.23 -3.69 -20.15
C ILE A 58 8.84 -3.07 -19.89
N ALA A 59 7.89 -3.33 -20.79
CA ALA A 59 6.59 -2.66 -20.72
C ALA A 59 5.69 -3.18 -19.60
N ASP A 60 5.81 -4.45 -19.20
CA ASP A 60 4.92 -5.06 -18.21
C ASP A 60 5.56 -5.21 -16.82
N PHE A 61 6.89 -5.36 -16.73
CA PHE A 61 7.56 -5.54 -15.43
C PHE A 61 8.08 -4.23 -14.84
N GLU A 62 8.81 -3.41 -15.62
CA GLU A 62 9.44 -2.22 -15.10
C GLU A 62 8.48 -1.17 -14.53
N PRO A 63 7.35 -0.81 -15.18
CA PRO A 63 6.44 0.19 -14.63
C PRO A 63 5.87 -0.23 -13.28
N ILE A 64 5.47 -1.50 -13.13
CA ILE A 64 4.94 -2.02 -11.87
C ILE A 64 6.01 -2.01 -10.79
N SER A 65 7.25 -2.41 -11.12
CA SER A 65 8.37 -2.36 -10.19
C SER A 65 8.72 -0.93 -9.78
N LYS A 66 8.75 0.01 -10.73
CA LYS A 66 9.06 1.43 -10.47
C LYS A 66 8.03 2.06 -9.53
N VAL A 67 6.74 1.85 -9.77
CA VAL A 67 5.69 2.42 -8.92
C VAL A 67 5.61 1.69 -7.58
N ASN A 68 5.40 0.36 -7.61
CA ASN A 68 5.05 -0.40 -6.41
C ASN A 68 6.23 -0.69 -5.48
N GLN A 69 7.45 -0.79 -6.01
CA GLN A 69 8.66 -1.06 -5.22
C GLN A 69 9.45 0.22 -4.96
N ASN A 70 9.92 0.89 -6.03
CA ASN A 70 10.78 2.07 -5.86
C ASN A 70 10.00 3.21 -5.20
N GLY A 71 8.71 3.40 -5.54
CA GLY A 71 7.87 4.41 -4.89
C GLY A 71 7.74 4.20 -3.39
N VAL A 72 7.55 2.95 -2.94
CA VAL A 72 7.51 2.62 -1.52
C VAL A 72 8.88 2.83 -0.86
N TYR A 73 9.95 2.38 -1.50
CA TYR A 73 11.31 2.61 -1.02
C TYR A 73 11.63 4.10 -0.86
N TYR A 74 11.28 4.91 -1.85
CA TYR A 74 11.48 6.36 -1.81
C TYR A 74 10.70 7.04 -0.70
N GLY A 75 9.44 6.63 -0.49
CA GLY A 75 8.62 7.12 0.61
C GLY A 75 9.18 6.75 1.98
N ILE A 76 9.64 5.50 2.17
CA ILE A 76 10.32 5.07 3.40
C ILE A 76 11.58 5.91 3.65
N LEU A 77 12.41 6.10 2.63
CA LEU A 77 13.66 6.82 2.74
C LEU A 77 13.45 8.31 3.03
N ALA A 78 12.56 8.97 2.29
CA ALA A 78 12.27 10.38 2.47
C ALA A 78 11.65 10.67 3.85
N ALA A 79 10.65 9.87 4.26
CA ALA A 79 10.02 10.02 5.57
C ALA A 79 10.98 9.68 6.72
N GLY A 80 11.76 8.61 6.61
CA GLY A 80 12.74 8.22 7.62
C GLY A 80 13.80 9.31 7.86
N ARG A 81 14.31 9.91 6.79
CA ARG A 81 15.24 11.04 6.86
C ARG A 81 14.61 12.27 7.51
N GLN A 82 13.35 12.55 7.18
CA GLN A 82 12.62 13.67 7.76
C GLN A 82 12.38 13.47 9.26
N PHE A 83 11.92 12.30 9.70
CA PHE A 83 11.74 11.99 11.14
C PHE A 83 13.06 12.09 11.91
N GLN A 84 14.14 11.56 11.34
CA GLN A 84 15.47 11.69 11.93
C GLN A 84 15.92 13.15 12.05
N ALA A 85 15.70 13.96 11.02
CA ALA A 85 16.05 15.38 11.04
C ALA A 85 15.19 16.20 12.05
N GLN A 86 13.93 15.83 12.21
CA GLN A 86 13.03 16.42 13.20
C GLN A 86 13.40 16.02 14.65
N GLY A 87 14.05 14.87 14.83
CA GLY A 87 14.28 14.29 16.14
C GLY A 87 12.99 13.79 16.83
N THR A 88 11.95 13.48 16.06
CA THR A 88 10.64 13.03 16.54
C THR A 88 10.33 11.62 16.05
N PRO A 89 9.56 10.83 16.83
CA PRO A 89 9.04 9.56 16.34
C PRO A 89 8.10 9.78 15.16
N GLY A 90 7.85 8.71 14.38
CA GLY A 90 6.93 8.77 13.25
C GLY A 90 6.37 7.39 12.90
N VAL A 91 5.39 7.38 11.99
CA VAL A 91 4.79 6.15 11.49
C VAL A 91 4.88 6.10 9.97
N ILE A 92 5.37 4.98 9.43
CA ILE A 92 5.33 4.69 8.00
C ILE A 92 4.38 3.51 7.80
N LEU A 93 3.37 3.68 6.96
CA LEU A 93 2.46 2.62 6.57
C LEU A 93 2.57 2.35 5.08
N ASN A 94 2.78 1.09 4.73
CA ASN A 94 2.88 0.64 3.34
C ASN A 94 1.62 -0.13 2.93
N THR A 95 1.14 0.09 1.71
CA THR A 95 0.06 -0.71 1.13
C THR A 95 0.64 -1.91 0.38
N SER A 96 0.62 -3.06 1.04
CA SER A 96 0.95 -4.36 0.48
C SER A 96 -0.26 -4.98 -0.25
N SER A 97 -0.39 -6.28 -0.24
CA SER A 97 -1.53 -7.05 -0.74
C SER A 97 -1.47 -8.46 -0.17
N VAL A 98 -2.59 -9.16 -0.13
CA VAL A 98 -2.61 -10.62 0.07
C VAL A 98 -1.76 -11.34 -0.97
N TYR A 99 -1.64 -10.78 -2.16
CA TYR A 99 -0.78 -11.28 -3.24
C TYR A 99 0.73 -11.14 -2.99
N ALA A 100 1.14 -10.52 -1.90
CA ALA A 100 2.53 -10.60 -1.44
C ALA A 100 2.90 -12.01 -0.95
N ARG A 101 1.90 -12.81 -0.56
CA ARG A 101 2.08 -14.11 0.13
C ARG A 101 1.40 -15.28 -0.57
N MET A 102 0.52 -15.01 -1.53
CA MET A 102 -0.16 -16.05 -2.31
C MET A 102 0.00 -15.79 -3.82
N ALA A 103 0.21 -16.85 -4.56
CA ALA A 103 0.26 -16.76 -6.02
C ALA A 103 -1.14 -16.68 -6.62
N SER A 104 -1.27 -15.95 -7.72
CA SER A 104 -2.46 -15.93 -8.55
C SER A 104 -2.04 -15.87 -10.01
N GLU A 105 -2.84 -16.47 -10.88
CA GLU A 105 -2.63 -16.39 -12.32
C GLU A 105 -2.72 -14.93 -12.80
N MET A 106 -1.99 -14.61 -13.86
CA MET A 106 -1.98 -13.31 -14.53
C MET A 106 -1.47 -12.12 -13.70
N THR A 107 -0.97 -12.35 -12.47
CA THR A 107 -0.55 -11.27 -11.57
C THR A 107 0.93 -11.33 -11.16
N PHE A 108 1.77 -12.01 -11.94
CA PHE A 108 3.18 -12.27 -11.60
C PHE A 108 3.94 -11.02 -11.15
N THR A 109 3.95 -9.96 -11.96
CA THR A 109 4.71 -8.73 -11.67
C THR A 109 4.18 -8.01 -10.43
N TYR A 110 2.86 -7.99 -10.26
CA TYR A 110 2.21 -7.41 -9.10
C TYR A 110 2.56 -8.18 -7.81
N ASN A 111 2.46 -9.52 -7.82
CA ASN A 111 2.79 -10.36 -6.67
C ASN A 111 4.23 -10.14 -6.22
N VAL A 112 5.18 -10.16 -7.16
CA VAL A 112 6.60 -9.89 -6.87
C VAL A 112 6.79 -8.51 -6.24
N SER A 113 6.13 -7.48 -6.78
CA SER A 113 6.23 -6.13 -6.25
C SER A 113 5.68 -6.02 -4.82
N LYS A 114 4.57 -6.69 -4.51
CA LYS A 114 3.96 -6.65 -3.17
C LYS A 114 4.71 -7.51 -2.15
N ALA A 115 5.34 -8.61 -2.59
CA ALA A 115 6.27 -9.38 -1.74
C ALA A 115 7.51 -8.54 -1.35
N ALA A 116 8.02 -7.72 -2.27
CA ALA A 116 9.08 -6.76 -1.97
C ALA A 116 8.64 -5.74 -0.90
N VAL A 117 7.41 -5.21 -0.98
CA VAL A 117 6.87 -4.28 0.03
C VAL A 117 6.80 -4.91 1.41
N ASP A 118 6.40 -6.19 1.53
CA ASP A 118 6.39 -6.91 2.81
C ASP A 118 7.81 -7.00 3.42
N MET A 119 8.82 -7.29 2.59
CA MET A 119 10.20 -7.35 3.07
C MET A 119 10.77 -5.96 3.40
N MET A 120 10.50 -4.94 2.56
CA MET A 120 10.88 -3.54 2.86
C MET A 120 10.30 -3.08 4.20
N THR A 121 9.04 -3.43 4.49
CA THR A 121 8.38 -3.11 5.76
C THR A 121 9.14 -3.68 6.95
N LYS A 122 9.56 -4.95 6.87
CA LYS A 122 10.32 -5.63 7.95
C LYS A 122 11.70 -5.02 8.14
N CYS A 123 12.45 -4.82 7.05
CA CYS A 123 13.79 -4.25 7.10
C CYS A 123 13.76 -2.82 7.64
N ALA A 124 12.86 -1.97 7.12
CA ALA A 124 12.74 -0.60 7.57
C ALA A 124 12.31 -0.51 9.04
N ALA A 125 11.38 -1.35 9.49
CA ALA A 125 10.98 -1.39 10.90
C ALA A 125 12.16 -1.73 11.83
N LEU A 126 13.00 -2.69 11.43
CA LEU A 126 14.18 -3.08 12.20
C LEU A 126 15.21 -1.95 12.30
N GLU A 127 15.51 -1.30 11.17
CA GLU A 127 16.54 -0.26 11.09
C GLU A 127 16.09 1.07 11.71
N LEU A 128 14.80 1.41 11.61
CA LEU A 128 14.27 2.69 12.07
C LEU A 128 13.72 2.67 13.52
N ALA A 129 13.52 1.49 14.10
CA ALA A 129 13.03 1.37 15.49
C ALA A 129 13.88 2.12 16.54
N PRO A 130 15.24 2.15 16.46
CA PRO A 130 16.05 2.94 17.38
C PRO A 130 15.80 4.45 17.35
N LEU A 131 15.18 4.94 16.26
CA LEU A 131 14.78 6.33 16.10
C LEU A 131 13.33 6.60 16.57
N GLY A 132 12.65 5.60 17.15
CA GLY A 132 11.26 5.71 17.53
C GLY A 132 10.28 5.66 16.34
N ILE A 133 10.75 5.28 15.16
CA ILE A 133 9.93 5.21 13.95
C ILE A 133 9.34 3.81 13.82
N ARG A 134 8.02 3.74 13.66
CA ARG A 134 7.27 2.51 13.46
C ARG A 134 6.94 2.31 11.98
N VAL A 135 7.19 1.11 11.46
CA VAL A 135 6.88 0.77 10.06
C VAL A 135 5.99 -0.47 10.03
N CYS A 136 4.82 -0.37 9.42
CA CYS A 136 3.90 -1.50 9.24
C CYS A 136 3.27 -1.47 7.85
N ALA A 137 2.56 -2.52 7.49
CA ALA A 137 1.84 -2.57 6.22
C ALA A 137 0.41 -3.09 6.43
N VAL A 138 -0.49 -2.68 5.54
CA VAL A 138 -1.80 -3.29 5.34
C VAL A 138 -1.77 -4.13 4.08
N ALA A 139 -2.40 -5.32 4.10
CA ALA A 139 -2.56 -6.21 2.95
C ALA A 139 -4.05 -6.37 2.64
N PRO A 140 -4.59 -5.55 1.75
CA PRO A 140 -5.97 -5.71 1.30
C PRO A 140 -6.17 -6.96 0.45
N GLY A 141 -7.40 -7.49 0.46
CA GLY A 141 -7.91 -8.44 -0.54
C GLY A 141 -8.45 -7.71 -1.78
N ARG A 142 -9.64 -8.10 -2.22
CA ARG A 142 -10.34 -7.47 -3.34
C ARG A 142 -11.08 -6.21 -2.87
N VAL A 143 -10.58 -5.04 -3.24
CA VAL A 143 -11.16 -3.74 -2.90
C VAL A 143 -11.79 -3.13 -4.14
N ASP A 144 -13.01 -2.60 -4.05
CA ASP A 144 -13.71 -1.96 -5.17
C ASP A 144 -13.01 -0.64 -5.58
N THR A 145 -12.09 -0.75 -6.51
CA THR A 145 -11.25 0.33 -7.00
C THR A 145 -11.15 0.31 -8.52
N PRO A 146 -10.74 1.41 -9.16
CA PRO A 146 -10.51 1.41 -10.61
C PRO A 146 -9.54 0.31 -11.08
N MET A 147 -8.52 -0.03 -10.28
CA MET A 147 -7.59 -1.12 -10.59
C MET A 147 -8.32 -2.47 -10.69
N LEU A 148 -9.30 -2.73 -9.82
CA LEU A 148 -10.04 -3.97 -9.83
C LEU A 148 -10.99 -4.07 -11.04
N ARG A 149 -11.47 -2.94 -11.56
CA ARG A 149 -12.41 -2.91 -12.70
C ARG A 149 -11.83 -3.46 -14.00
N GLN A 150 -10.51 -3.58 -14.12
CA GLN A 150 -9.87 -4.27 -15.26
C GLN A 150 -10.31 -5.74 -15.37
N TYR A 151 -10.70 -6.37 -14.28
CA TYR A 151 -11.25 -7.74 -14.29
C TYR A 151 -12.67 -7.83 -14.86
N GLU A 152 -13.42 -6.72 -14.88
CA GLU A 152 -14.73 -6.64 -15.53
C GLU A 152 -14.58 -6.74 -17.06
N GLU A 153 -13.57 -6.07 -17.62
CA GLU A 153 -13.28 -6.05 -19.05
C GLU A 153 -12.95 -7.45 -19.60
N ILE A 154 -12.36 -8.31 -18.78
CA ILE A 154 -12.01 -9.68 -19.14
C ILE A 154 -13.02 -10.72 -18.64
N GLY A 155 -14.19 -10.29 -18.16
CA GLY A 155 -15.32 -11.17 -17.80
C GLY A 155 -15.16 -11.91 -16.46
N LEU A 156 -14.18 -11.56 -15.64
CA LEU A 156 -13.89 -12.26 -14.37
C LEU A 156 -14.55 -11.62 -13.14
N TRP A 157 -15.33 -10.54 -13.30
CA TRP A 157 -15.90 -9.76 -12.19
C TRP A 157 -16.68 -10.60 -11.18
N ASN A 158 -17.61 -11.42 -11.65
CA ASN A 158 -18.42 -12.26 -10.77
C ASN A 158 -17.62 -13.40 -10.13
N HIS A 159 -16.53 -13.83 -10.75
CA HIS A 159 -15.65 -14.86 -10.20
C HIS A 159 -14.85 -14.29 -9.03
N ILE A 160 -14.13 -13.20 -9.24
CA ILE A 160 -13.27 -12.59 -8.22
C ILE A 160 -14.05 -12.03 -7.02
N ARG A 161 -15.32 -11.64 -7.23
CA ARG A 161 -16.18 -11.19 -6.13
C ARG A 161 -16.40 -12.29 -5.07
N LYS A 162 -16.43 -13.55 -5.49
CA LYS A 162 -16.66 -14.72 -4.61
C LYS A 162 -15.39 -15.15 -3.86
N GLU A 163 -14.25 -14.57 -4.13
CA GLU A 163 -12.98 -14.95 -3.51
C GLU A 163 -12.86 -14.49 -2.05
N GLN A 164 -13.70 -13.58 -1.59
CA GLN A 164 -13.76 -13.15 -0.19
C GLN A 164 -14.88 -13.82 0.57
N MET A 165 -14.76 -13.98 1.90
CA MET A 165 -15.74 -14.70 2.71
C MET A 165 -17.15 -14.12 2.64
N ARG A 166 -17.27 -12.79 2.56
CA ARG A 166 -18.57 -12.12 2.38
C ARG A 166 -19.12 -12.23 0.95
N GLN A 167 -18.35 -12.80 0.02
CA GLN A 167 -18.67 -12.88 -1.41
C GLN A 167 -18.98 -11.49 -2.01
N ASN A 168 -18.33 -10.48 -1.51
CA ASN A 168 -18.45 -9.10 -1.96
C ASN A 168 -17.09 -8.39 -1.87
N PHE A 169 -16.92 -7.31 -2.61
CA PHE A 169 -15.71 -6.50 -2.53
C PHE A 169 -15.70 -5.67 -1.24
N THR A 170 -14.51 -5.58 -0.63
CA THR A 170 -14.25 -4.63 0.44
C THR A 170 -14.35 -3.21 -0.13
N GLN A 171 -14.93 -2.29 0.62
CA GLN A 171 -14.99 -0.89 0.20
C GLN A 171 -13.70 -0.16 0.59
N PRO A 172 -13.26 0.85 -0.17
CA PRO A 172 -12.08 1.65 0.16
C PRO A 172 -12.11 2.23 1.57
N GLU A 173 -13.28 2.63 2.04
CA GLU A 173 -13.50 3.17 3.38
C GLU A 173 -13.19 2.17 4.48
N GLU A 174 -13.49 0.88 4.27
CA GLU A 174 -13.16 -0.18 5.24
C GLU A 174 -11.65 -0.34 5.39
N ILE A 175 -10.90 -0.18 4.29
CA ILE A 175 -9.42 -0.20 4.33
C ILE A 175 -8.89 1.08 4.98
N ALA A 176 -9.51 2.23 4.73
CA ALA A 176 -9.13 3.49 5.34
C ALA A 176 -9.29 3.45 6.88
N ASP A 177 -10.32 2.80 7.40
CA ASP A 177 -10.52 2.60 8.84
C ASP A 177 -9.40 1.75 9.46
N VAL A 178 -8.97 0.68 8.77
CA VAL A 178 -7.82 -0.14 9.20
C VAL A 178 -6.53 0.68 9.17
N VAL A 179 -6.31 1.47 8.12
CA VAL A 179 -5.16 2.37 8.00
C VAL A 179 -5.15 3.39 9.14
N ALA A 180 -6.28 4.05 9.43
CA ALA A 180 -6.41 5.01 10.51
C ALA A 180 -6.08 4.38 11.88
N PHE A 181 -6.51 3.15 12.13
CA PHE A 181 -6.12 2.41 13.33
C PHE A 181 -4.61 2.14 13.35
N LEU A 182 -4.04 1.62 12.24
CA LEU A 182 -2.64 1.23 12.18
C LEU A 182 -1.67 2.41 12.36
N VAL A 183 -2.03 3.61 11.93
CA VAL A 183 -1.17 4.79 12.12
C VAL A 183 -1.37 5.46 13.49
N SER A 184 -2.40 5.09 14.23
CA SER A 184 -2.68 5.66 15.55
C SER A 184 -1.79 5.07 16.67
N GLU A 185 -1.76 5.75 17.82
CA GLU A 185 -1.09 5.26 19.03
C GLU A 185 -1.67 3.95 19.56
N LYS A 186 -2.93 3.62 19.23
CA LYS A 186 -3.57 2.35 19.63
C LYS A 186 -2.90 1.13 19.01
N ALA A 187 -2.13 1.32 17.95
CA ALA A 187 -1.40 0.28 17.23
C ALA A 187 0.11 0.27 17.54
N ASN A 188 0.58 0.88 18.63
CA ASN A 188 2.00 1.01 18.94
C ASN A 188 2.78 -0.31 19.04
N CYS A 189 2.13 -1.43 19.35
CA CYS A 189 2.75 -2.75 19.36
C CYS A 189 2.85 -3.39 17.96
N ILE A 190 2.26 -2.77 16.92
CA ILE A 190 2.28 -3.28 15.55
C ILE A 190 3.45 -2.62 14.81
N ASN A 191 4.59 -3.33 14.71
CA ASN A 191 5.79 -2.87 14.02
C ASN A 191 6.44 -4.03 13.27
N GLY A 192 6.97 -3.81 12.07
CA GLY A 192 7.64 -4.81 11.24
C GLY A 192 6.72 -5.91 10.71
N CYS A 193 5.43 -5.72 10.69
CA CYS A 193 4.48 -6.73 10.22
C CYS A 193 3.46 -6.16 9.23
N THR A 194 2.84 -7.05 8.48
CA THR A 194 1.77 -6.76 7.53
C THR A 194 0.46 -7.33 8.05
N ILE A 195 -0.53 -6.47 8.20
CA ILE A 195 -1.87 -6.82 8.70
C ILE A 195 -2.78 -7.10 7.52
N SER A 196 -3.35 -8.30 7.47
CA SER A 196 -4.35 -8.67 6.46
C SER A 196 -5.68 -7.96 6.70
N ALA A 197 -6.17 -7.28 5.67
CA ALA A 197 -7.48 -6.67 5.62
C ALA A 197 -8.21 -7.20 4.37
N SER A 198 -8.45 -8.52 4.33
CA SER A 198 -8.76 -9.26 3.11
C SER A 198 -10.10 -9.95 3.10
N ASP A 199 -10.91 -9.76 4.16
CA ASP A 199 -12.15 -10.51 4.33
C ASP A 199 -11.92 -12.04 4.20
N GLY A 200 -10.78 -12.50 4.77
CA GLY A 200 -10.40 -13.91 4.80
C GLY A 200 -9.89 -14.51 3.49
N PHE A 201 -9.79 -13.74 2.42
CA PHE A 201 -9.43 -14.23 1.08
C PHE A 201 -8.18 -15.13 1.05
N GLU A 202 -7.15 -14.83 1.83
CA GLU A 202 -5.90 -15.61 1.86
C GLU A 202 -5.97 -16.86 2.76
N ASN A 203 -7.04 -17.04 3.54
CA ASN A 203 -7.11 -18.01 4.63
C ASN A 203 -8.13 -19.13 4.41
N PHE A 204 -8.89 -19.11 3.34
CA PHE A 204 -9.88 -20.16 3.11
C PHE A 204 -9.86 -20.68 1.67
N LYS A 205 -10.25 -21.94 1.55
CA LYS A 205 -10.52 -22.56 0.26
C LYS A 205 -11.97 -22.26 -0.10
N TYR A 206 -12.23 -22.03 -1.39
CA TYR A 206 -13.58 -21.80 -1.89
C TYR A 206 -14.59 -22.78 -1.33
N PRO A 207 -15.83 -22.32 -1.03
CA PRO A 207 -16.91 -23.21 -0.66
C PRO A 207 -17.09 -24.27 -1.75
N LEU A 208 -17.16 -25.53 -1.35
CA LEU A 208 -17.40 -26.64 -2.28
C LEU A 208 -18.84 -26.68 -2.80
N MET A 209 -19.74 -25.96 -2.12
CA MET A 209 -21.14 -25.81 -2.49
C MET A 209 -21.47 -24.32 -2.48
N GLY A 210 -21.75 -23.78 -3.64
CA GLY A 210 -22.15 -22.40 -3.87
C GLY A 210 -23.47 -22.32 -4.60
#